data_10a6a7071949e038a55485b6b95ae54e
#
_entry.id   10a6a7071949e038a55485b6b95ae54e
#
_cell.length_a   1.000
_cell.length_b   1.000
_cell.length_c   1.000
_cell.angle_alpha   90.00
_cell.angle_beta   90.00
_cell.angle_gamma   90.00
#
_symmetry.space_group_name_H-M   'P 1'
#
loop_
_entity.id
_entity.type
_entity.pdbx_description
1 polymer ?
#
loop_
_entity_poly.entity_id
_entity_poly.type
_entity_poly.pdbx_seq_one_letter_code
_entity_poly.pdbx_strand_id
1 'polypeptide(L)'
;MKWQEIPEALRDEMIDESVEESVIDYGNTVLFSSARNEYMITRIKRLIRTSVWALTKQIEKGDFLPSGYEMQFGSGKIDRIDTCFDNDCVYVKVTDYKTGMKSFDITALYHGLQMQLPVYLNAALDVEQRKHPHKTIVPAGIFYYRIQDPIVSEEKTQDAVERSILKELKQDGLVNGDDMVISHLEKELSGNSLLFPIGRNKDGSLSKTSHALPEELFRLVLS
;
A
#
# COMPACT_ATOMS: atom_id res chain seq x y z
N MET A 1 12.07 17.59 0.30
CA MET A 1 12.80 16.36 -0.11
C MET A 1 11.73 15.32 -0.43
N LYS A 2 11.76 14.75 -1.63
CA LYS A 2 10.80 13.68 -1.99
C LYS A 2 11.31 12.37 -1.40
N TRP A 3 10.40 11.51 -0.97
CA TRP A 3 10.75 10.21 -0.37
C TRP A 3 11.69 9.37 -1.24
N GLN A 4 11.49 9.39 -2.55
CA GLN A 4 12.31 8.69 -3.54
C GLN A 4 13.77 9.20 -3.63
N GLU A 5 14.02 10.43 -3.16
CA GLU A 5 15.34 11.07 -3.22
C GLU A 5 16.18 10.79 -1.97
N ILE A 6 15.59 10.15 -0.94
CA ILE A 6 16.29 9.82 0.29
C ILE A 6 17.18 8.58 0.03
N PRO A 7 18.50 8.67 0.28
CA PRO A 7 19.38 7.52 0.17
C PRO A 7 18.93 6.35 1.07
N GLU A 8 19.12 5.11 0.61
CA GLU A 8 18.72 3.92 1.36
C GLU A 8 19.31 3.87 2.76
N ALA A 9 20.60 4.18 2.91
CA ALA A 9 21.26 4.22 4.21
C ALA A 9 20.61 5.21 5.18
N LEU A 10 20.17 6.39 4.71
CA LEU A 10 19.48 7.37 5.56
C LEU A 10 18.07 6.92 5.90
N ARG A 11 17.38 6.24 4.99
CA ARG A 11 16.07 5.63 5.28
C ARG A 11 16.17 4.56 6.37
N ASP A 12 17.21 3.73 6.28
CA ASP A 12 17.46 2.69 7.27
C ASP A 12 17.78 3.26 8.65
N GLU A 13 18.57 4.33 8.71
CA GLU A 13 18.85 5.07 9.95
C GLU A 13 17.57 5.64 10.56
N MET A 14 16.74 6.33 9.78
CA MET A 14 15.45 6.86 10.23
C MET A 14 14.50 5.77 10.75
N ILE A 15 14.51 4.59 10.12
CA ILE A 15 13.71 3.44 10.57
C ILE A 15 14.23 2.95 11.91
N ASP A 16 15.54 2.82 12.06
CA ASP A 16 16.16 2.34 13.28
C ASP A 16 15.87 3.25 14.47
N GLU A 17 16.02 4.57 14.27
CA GLU A 17 15.69 5.59 15.27
C GLU A 17 14.20 5.52 15.65
N SER A 18 13.29 5.47 14.69
CA SER A 18 11.85 5.39 14.93
C SER A 18 11.44 4.12 15.68
N VAL A 19 12.07 2.98 15.38
CA VAL A 19 11.82 1.73 16.10
C VAL A 19 12.35 1.82 17.53
N GLU A 20 13.54 2.36 17.74
CA GLU A 20 14.13 2.52 19.07
C GLU A 20 13.29 3.46 19.95
N GLU A 21 12.87 4.62 19.42
CA GLU A 21 11.95 5.53 20.12
C GLU A 21 10.64 4.82 20.49
N SER A 22 10.02 4.10 19.55
CA SER A 22 8.77 3.36 19.82
C SER A 22 8.95 2.26 20.87
N VAL A 23 10.08 1.58 20.88
CA VAL A 23 10.40 0.55 21.88
C VAL A 23 10.60 1.14 23.27
N ILE A 24 11.25 2.31 23.36
CA ILE A 24 11.44 3.05 24.60
C ILE A 24 10.09 3.50 25.16
N ASP A 25 9.25 4.09 24.32
CA ASP A 25 7.91 4.60 24.71
C ASP A 25 6.98 3.48 25.18
N TYR A 26 7.03 2.30 24.55
CA TYR A 26 6.15 1.18 24.87
C TYR A 26 6.55 0.42 26.12
N GLY A 27 7.83 0.15 26.30
CA GLY A 27 8.31 -0.79 27.33
C GLY A 27 9.40 -0.24 28.24
N ASN A 28 9.72 1.06 28.13
CA ASN A 28 10.87 1.63 28.79
C ASN A 28 12.12 0.79 28.44
N THR A 29 13.13 0.77 29.24
CA THR A 29 14.36 0.01 28.96
C THR A 29 14.23 -1.52 29.13
N VAL A 30 13.08 -2.02 29.63
CA VAL A 30 12.85 -3.45 29.86
C VAL A 30 12.96 -4.29 28.59
N LEU A 31 12.57 -3.74 27.42
CA LEU A 31 12.67 -4.45 26.14
C LEU A 31 14.14 -4.64 25.67
N PHE A 32 15.09 -3.89 26.21
CA PHE A 32 16.51 -4.07 25.95
C PHE A 32 17.22 -4.99 26.95
N SER A 33 16.48 -5.58 27.92
CA SER A 33 17.07 -6.30 29.05
C SER A 33 17.33 -7.78 28.79
N SER A 34 16.96 -8.33 27.63
CA SER A 34 17.20 -9.74 27.33
C SER A 34 17.58 -9.97 25.85
N ALA A 35 18.44 -10.96 25.60
CA ALA A 35 18.83 -11.35 24.24
C ALA A 35 17.65 -11.75 23.35
N ARG A 36 16.57 -12.27 23.92
CA ARG A 36 15.32 -12.58 23.20
C ARG A 36 14.65 -11.31 22.68
N ASN A 37 14.58 -10.28 23.50
CA ASN A 37 13.95 -9.01 23.14
C ASN A 37 14.82 -8.26 22.12
N GLU A 38 16.13 -8.26 22.28
CA GLU A 38 17.07 -7.68 21.28
C GLU A 38 16.92 -8.35 19.92
N TYR A 39 16.78 -9.68 19.89
CA TYR A 39 16.48 -10.40 18.65
C TYR A 39 15.15 -9.98 18.04
N MET A 40 14.09 -9.80 18.86
CA MET A 40 12.79 -9.32 18.37
C MET A 40 12.88 -7.90 17.78
N ILE A 41 13.59 -6.98 18.42
CA ILE A 41 13.80 -5.62 17.93
C ILE A 41 14.54 -5.65 16.57
N THR A 42 15.61 -6.43 16.47
CA THR A 42 16.35 -6.62 15.22
C THR A 42 15.46 -7.17 14.10
N ARG A 43 14.60 -8.12 14.43
CA ARG A 43 13.63 -8.66 13.47
C ARG A 43 12.60 -7.64 13.04
N ILE A 44 12.09 -6.81 13.94
CA ILE A 44 11.14 -5.72 13.64
C ILE A 44 11.80 -4.70 12.70
N LYS A 45 13.03 -4.26 13.00
CA LYS A 45 13.79 -3.34 12.13
C LYS A 45 13.91 -3.90 10.70
N ARG A 46 14.34 -5.15 10.55
CA ARG A 46 14.43 -5.81 9.24
C ARG A 46 13.09 -5.83 8.50
N LEU A 47 12.02 -6.21 9.19
CA LEU A 47 10.68 -6.29 8.63
C LEU A 47 10.19 -4.92 8.15
N ILE A 48 10.41 -3.86 8.93
CA ILE A 48 10.03 -2.49 8.55
C ILE A 48 10.87 -2.01 7.37
N ARG A 49 12.21 -2.22 7.38
CA ARG A 49 13.08 -1.86 6.25
C ARG A 49 12.61 -2.51 4.94
N THR A 50 12.34 -3.82 4.97
CA THR A 50 11.85 -4.55 3.79
C THR A 50 10.50 -4.02 3.31
N SER A 51 9.58 -3.72 4.24
CA SER A 51 8.27 -3.14 3.91
C SER A 51 8.38 -1.74 3.31
N VAL A 52 9.20 -0.89 3.91
CA VAL A 52 9.46 0.49 3.40
C VAL A 52 10.13 0.45 2.03
N TRP A 53 11.09 -0.45 1.83
CA TRP A 53 11.71 -0.67 0.52
C TRP A 53 10.67 -1.05 -0.55
N ALA A 54 9.80 -2.03 -0.27
CA ALA A 54 8.76 -2.46 -1.20
C ALA A 54 7.74 -1.33 -1.50
N LEU A 55 7.34 -0.57 -0.48
CA LEU A 55 6.45 0.60 -0.65
C LEU A 55 7.14 1.72 -1.45
N THR A 56 8.45 1.90 -1.32
CA THR A 56 9.21 2.84 -2.13
C THR A 56 9.17 2.43 -3.61
N LYS A 57 9.30 1.15 -3.92
CA LYS A 57 9.17 0.63 -5.30
C LYS A 57 7.80 0.92 -5.91
N GLN A 58 6.72 0.93 -5.12
CA GLN A 58 5.40 1.33 -5.59
C GLN A 58 5.34 2.82 -5.96
N ILE A 59 5.94 3.68 -5.13
CA ILE A 59 6.01 5.13 -5.39
C ILE A 59 6.88 5.42 -6.63
N GLU A 60 7.98 4.69 -6.82
CA GLU A 60 8.88 4.85 -7.98
C GLU A 60 8.19 4.48 -9.30
N LYS A 61 7.32 3.47 -9.29
CA LYS A 61 6.68 2.96 -10.52
C LYS A 61 5.38 3.65 -10.90
N GLY A 62 4.76 4.39 -9.98
CA GLY A 62 3.51 5.10 -10.21
C GLY A 62 3.63 6.61 -10.07
N ASP A 63 2.47 7.27 -9.98
CA ASP A 63 2.33 8.70 -9.73
C ASP A 63 1.68 9.00 -8.37
N PHE A 64 1.22 7.98 -7.68
CA PHE A 64 0.62 8.15 -6.36
C PHE A 64 1.67 8.48 -5.30
N LEU A 65 1.41 9.55 -4.57
CA LEU A 65 2.24 9.97 -3.43
C LEU A 65 1.41 9.93 -2.14
N PRO A 66 2.01 9.52 -1.02
CA PRO A 66 1.35 9.61 0.27
C PRO A 66 0.93 11.03 0.59
N SER A 67 -0.35 11.23 0.91
CA SER A 67 -0.96 12.53 1.25
C SER A 67 -1.53 12.57 2.65
N GLY A 68 -1.71 11.42 3.31
CA GLY A 68 -2.21 11.33 4.67
C GLY A 68 -1.85 10.02 5.34
N TYR A 69 -1.54 10.10 6.63
CA TYR A 69 -1.28 8.96 7.49
C TYR A 69 -2.14 9.08 8.76
N GLU A 70 -2.58 7.94 9.29
CA GLU A 70 -3.27 7.86 10.57
C GLU A 70 -4.47 8.84 10.67
N MET A 71 -5.16 9.08 9.54
CA MET A 71 -6.21 10.09 9.45
C MET A 71 -7.47 9.62 10.16
N GLN A 72 -7.87 10.35 11.19
CA GLN A 72 -9.09 10.08 11.94
C GLN A 72 -10.33 10.57 11.20
N PHE A 73 -11.38 9.75 11.21
CA PHE A 73 -12.71 10.11 10.74
C PHE A 73 -13.76 9.41 11.60
N GLY A 74 -14.69 10.15 12.17
CA GLY A 74 -15.65 9.58 13.11
C GLY A 74 -14.96 8.77 14.22
N SER A 75 -15.28 7.47 14.32
CA SER A 75 -14.63 6.52 15.24
C SER A 75 -13.54 5.67 14.59
N GLY A 76 -13.27 5.87 13.27
CA GLY A 76 -12.27 5.12 12.52
C GLY A 76 -10.99 5.90 12.28
N LYS A 77 -9.95 5.17 11.84
CA LYS A 77 -8.65 5.72 11.45
C LYS A 77 -8.18 5.06 10.17
N ILE A 78 -7.81 5.86 9.18
CA ILE A 78 -7.24 5.39 7.92
C ILE A 78 -5.73 5.40 8.05
N ASP A 79 -5.08 4.25 7.86
CA ASP A 79 -3.64 4.14 8.05
C ASP A 79 -2.87 4.96 7.03
N ARG A 80 -3.24 4.89 5.75
CA ARG A 80 -2.59 5.66 4.68
C ARG A 80 -3.52 6.01 3.54
N ILE A 81 -3.43 7.26 3.09
CA ILE A 81 -4.05 7.78 1.88
C ILE A 81 -2.95 8.20 0.92
N ASP A 82 -3.07 7.78 -0.33
CA ASP A 82 -2.22 8.26 -1.41
C ASP A 82 -3.07 8.98 -2.46
N THR A 83 -2.55 10.07 -3.00
CA THR A 83 -3.19 10.85 -4.06
C THR A 83 -2.27 10.98 -5.27
N CYS A 84 -2.90 11.06 -6.44
CA CYS A 84 -2.25 11.44 -7.69
C CYS A 84 -3.03 12.59 -8.31
N PHE A 85 -2.33 13.64 -8.73
CA PHE A 85 -2.92 14.82 -9.37
C PHE A 85 -2.64 14.75 -10.86
N ASP A 86 -3.68 14.73 -11.67
CA ASP A 86 -3.58 14.84 -13.11
C ASP A 86 -4.69 15.76 -13.66
N ASN A 87 -4.29 16.86 -14.29
CA ASN A 87 -5.18 17.90 -14.81
C ASN A 87 -6.24 18.33 -13.76
N ASP A 88 -7.53 18.14 -14.06
CA ASP A 88 -8.65 18.50 -13.18
C ASP A 88 -9.09 17.35 -12.26
N CYS A 89 -8.34 16.25 -12.23
CA CYS A 89 -8.63 15.07 -11.42
C CYS A 89 -7.69 14.93 -10.23
N VAL A 90 -8.21 14.37 -9.15
CA VAL A 90 -7.45 13.85 -8.01
C VAL A 90 -7.84 12.39 -7.82
N TYR A 91 -6.92 11.51 -8.11
CA TYR A 91 -7.08 10.08 -7.90
C TYR A 91 -6.70 9.73 -6.46
N VAL A 92 -7.54 8.94 -5.80
CA VAL A 92 -7.38 8.61 -4.38
C VAL A 92 -7.37 7.10 -4.19
N LYS A 93 -6.37 6.59 -3.48
CA LYS A 93 -6.37 5.21 -2.99
C LYS A 93 -6.08 5.17 -1.51
N VAL A 94 -6.56 4.11 -0.85
CA VAL A 94 -6.31 3.87 0.57
C VAL A 94 -5.59 2.54 0.76
N THR A 95 -4.70 2.52 1.74
CA THR A 95 -3.98 1.31 2.15
C THR A 95 -4.10 1.14 3.65
N ASP A 96 -4.51 -0.05 4.08
CA ASP A 96 -4.61 -0.46 5.47
C ASP A 96 -3.56 -1.53 5.76
N TYR A 97 -2.74 -1.31 6.79
CA TYR A 97 -1.64 -2.17 7.16
C TYR A 97 -2.10 -3.34 8.03
N LYS A 98 -1.71 -4.55 7.66
CA LYS A 98 -2.08 -5.78 8.38
C LYS A 98 -0.85 -6.59 8.79
N THR A 99 -0.77 -6.92 10.06
CA THR A 99 0.26 -7.84 10.60
C THR A 99 -0.20 -9.30 10.63
N GLY A 100 -1.49 -9.56 10.31
CA GLY A 100 -2.10 -10.89 10.32
C GLY A 100 -2.37 -11.44 8.92
N MET A 101 -2.96 -12.64 8.89
CA MET A 101 -3.30 -13.40 7.66
C MET A 101 -4.56 -12.92 6.94
N LYS A 102 -4.95 -11.65 7.10
CA LYS A 102 -6.13 -11.10 6.42
C LYS A 102 -5.82 -10.92 4.93
N SER A 103 -6.68 -11.46 4.08
CA SER A 103 -6.69 -11.25 2.63
C SER A 103 -7.95 -10.52 2.19
N PHE A 104 -7.88 -9.85 1.06
CA PHE A 104 -9.05 -9.25 0.42
C PHE A 104 -9.89 -10.36 -0.23
N ASP A 105 -11.21 -10.31 0.02
CA ASP A 105 -12.18 -11.24 -0.56
C ASP A 105 -13.38 -10.45 -1.10
N ILE A 106 -13.52 -10.42 -2.42
CA ILE A 106 -14.61 -9.71 -3.10
C ILE A 106 -15.98 -10.29 -2.75
N THR A 107 -16.06 -11.59 -2.46
CA THR A 107 -17.31 -12.22 -2.05
C THR A 107 -17.70 -11.78 -0.63
N ALA A 108 -16.74 -11.75 0.28
CA ALA A 108 -16.96 -11.23 1.62
C ALA A 108 -17.35 -9.73 1.59
N LEU A 109 -16.74 -8.96 0.69
CA LEU A 109 -17.10 -7.56 0.47
C LEU A 109 -18.56 -7.44 -0.02
N TYR A 110 -18.95 -8.22 -1.04
CA TYR A 110 -20.32 -8.22 -1.56
C TYR A 110 -21.37 -8.55 -0.49
N HIS A 111 -21.03 -9.41 0.47
CA HIS A 111 -21.88 -9.75 1.61
C HIS A 111 -21.75 -8.78 2.81
N GLY A 112 -21.06 -7.66 2.66
CA GLY A 112 -20.91 -6.66 3.72
C GLY A 112 -19.97 -7.08 4.88
N LEU A 113 -19.16 -8.11 4.70
CA LEU A 113 -18.28 -8.65 5.75
C LEU A 113 -16.89 -7.97 5.77
N GLN A 114 -16.50 -7.27 4.71
CA GLN A 114 -15.21 -6.56 4.59
C GLN A 114 -15.38 -5.07 4.24
N MET A 115 -16.24 -4.36 4.96
CA MET A 115 -16.60 -2.96 4.67
C MET A 115 -15.55 -1.93 5.09
N GLN A 116 -14.49 -2.33 5.79
CA GLN A 116 -13.47 -1.39 6.30
C GLN A 116 -12.85 -0.53 5.19
N LEU A 117 -12.34 -1.16 4.13
CA LEU A 117 -11.68 -0.46 3.03
C LEU A 117 -12.61 0.44 2.22
N PRO A 118 -13.84 0.05 1.83
CA PRO A 118 -14.81 0.94 1.20
C PRO A 118 -15.14 2.16 2.06
N VAL A 119 -15.38 1.98 3.36
CA VAL A 119 -15.65 3.09 4.28
C VAL A 119 -14.44 4.03 4.36
N TYR A 120 -13.23 3.49 4.40
CA TYR A 120 -12.00 4.29 4.41
C TYR A 120 -11.83 5.10 3.14
N LEU A 121 -12.07 4.49 1.97
CA LEU A 121 -11.97 5.20 0.70
C LEU A 121 -13.03 6.30 0.61
N ASN A 122 -14.28 6.03 0.97
CA ASN A 122 -15.33 7.06 0.97
C ASN A 122 -14.97 8.25 1.86
N ALA A 123 -14.47 8.00 3.08
CA ALA A 123 -14.02 9.08 3.97
C ALA A 123 -12.85 9.86 3.36
N ALA A 124 -11.90 9.18 2.69
CA ALA A 124 -10.79 9.83 2.01
C ALA A 124 -11.25 10.68 0.81
N LEU A 125 -12.20 10.18 0.01
CA LEU A 125 -12.81 10.94 -1.10
C LEU A 125 -13.49 12.20 -0.60
N ASP A 126 -14.25 12.14 0.49
CA ASP A 126 -14.91 13.30 1.09
C ASP A 126 -13.90 14.35 1.59
N VAL A 127 -12.79 13.91 2.17
CA VAL A 127 -11.72 14.81 2.61
C VAL A 127 -11.05 15.49 1.42
N GLU A 128 -10.69 14.74 0.39
CA GLU A 128 -10.06 15.31 -0.80
C GLU A 128 -11.02 16.21 -1.60
N GLN A 129 -12.33 15.91 -1.64
CA GLN A 129 -13.32 16.77 -2.23
C GLN A 129 -13.42 18.15 -1.53
N ARG A 130 -13.31 18.16 -0.19
CA ARG A 130 -13.29 19.41 0.58
C ARG A 130 -12.02 20.23 0.35
N LYS A 131 -10.87 19.56 0.21
CA LYS A 131 -9.57 20.22 -0.08
C LYS A 131 -9.53 20.77 -1.52
N HIS A 132 -10.19 20.08 -2.45
CA HIS A 132 -10.15 20.36 -3.88
C HIS A 132 -11.56 20.48 -4.49
N PRO A 133 -12.37 21.52 -4.08
CA PRO A 133 -13.79 21.62 -4.47
C PRO A 133 -14.02 21.79 -5.97
N HIS A 134 -13.00 22.20 -6.71
CA HIS A 134 -13.08 22.42 -8.16
C HIS A 134 -12.50 21.25 -8.98
N LYS A 135 -12.06 20.19 -8.33
CA LYS A 135 -11.50 19.02 -9.02
C LYS A 135 -12.44 17.81 -8.93
N THR A 136 -12.36 16.96 -9.92
CA THR A 136 -13.05 15.65 -9.92
C THR A 136 -12.25 14.68 -9.05
N ILE A 137 -12.87 14.13 -8.00
CA ILE A 137 -12.24 13.13 -7.15
C ILE A 137 -12.57 11.74 -7.66
N VAL A 138 -11.54 10.97 -8.01
CA VAL A 138 -11.64 9.65 -8.63
C VAL A 138 -11.17 8.59 -7.65
N PRO A 139 -12.03 7.63 -7.26
CA PRO A 139 -11.61 6.49 -6.47
C PRO A 139 -10.73 5.56 -7.30
N ALA A 140 -9.50 5.30 -6.87
CA ALA A 140 -8.51 4.54 -7.63
C ALA A 140 -8.32 3.10 -7.11
N GLY A 141 -8.39 2.88 -5.80
CA GLY A 141 -8.20 1.55 -5.26
C GLY A 141 -8.29 1.48 -3.74
N ILE A 142 -8.53 0.27 -3.27
CA ILE A 142 -8.59 -0.10 -1.85
C ILE A 142 -7.67 -1.29 -1.62
N PHE A 143 -6.76 -1.19 -0.63
CA PHE A 143 -5.71 -2.18 -0.46
C PHE A 143 -5.48 -2.56 1.00
N TYR A 144 -5.21 -3.84 1.23
CA TYR A 144 -4.47 -4.34 2.37
C TYR A 144 -2.99 -4.45 1.98
N TYR A 145 -2.11 -3.99 2.85
CA TYR A 145 -0.68 -4.24 2.76
C TYR A 145 -0.24 -5.06 3.95
N ARG A 146 0.26 -6.27 3.68
CA ARG A 146 0.71 -7.17 4.73
C ARG A 146 2.15 -6.85 5.13
N ILE A 147 2.32 -6.45 6.39
CA ILE A 147 3.64 -6.30 7.01
C ILE A 147 4.09 -7.68 7.48
N GLN A 148 4.95 -8.32 6.70
CA GLN A 148 5.46 -9.67 6.98
C GLN A 148 6.92 -9.78 6.60
N ASP A 149 7.60 -10.79 7.16
CA ASP A 149 8.96 -11.17 6.78
C ASP A 149 8.86 -12.12 5.57
N PRO A 150 9.21 -11.68 4.35
CA PRO A 150 9.03 -12.51 3.16
C PRO A 150 9.97 -13.73 3.22
N ILE A 151 9.43 -14.92 2.97
CA ILE A 151 10.21 -16.14 2.84
C ILE A 151 10.59 -16.27 1.37
N VAL A 152 11.85 -15.99 1.07
CA VAL A 152 12.41 -16.11 -0.27
C VAL A 152 13.31 -17.34 -0.32
N SER A 153 13.04 -18.23 -1.30
CA SER A 153 13.95 -19.34 -1.59
C SER A 153 15.29 -18.83 -2.11
N GLU A 154 16.34 -19.63 -2.00
CA GLU A 154 17.67 -19.31 -2.53
C GLU A 154 17.58 -19.02 -4.04
N GLU A 155 17.58 -17.76 -4.41
CA GLU A 155 17.59 -17.31 -5.80
C GLU A 155 19.04 -17.01 -6.22
N LYS A 156 19.34 -17.23 -7.51
CA LYS A 156 20.70 -17.14 -8.04
C LYS A 156 21.17 -15.70 -8.29
N THR A 157 20.24 -14.74 -8.36
CA THR A 157 20.57 -13.35 -8.69
C THR A 157 19.84 -12.39 -7.77
N GLN A 158 20.43 -11.23 -7.50
CA GLN A 158 19.82 -10.17 -6.69
C GLN A 158 18.46 -9.74 -7.25
N ASP A 159 18.34 -9.58 -8.57
CA ASP A 159 17.07 -9.21 -9.22
C ASP A 159 15.96 -10.25 -8.98
N ALA A 160 16.32 -11.55 -8.98
CA ALA A 160 15.34 -12.60 -8.70
C ALA A 160 14.87 -12.55 -7.24
N VAL A 161 15.79 -12.30 -6.30
CA VAL A 161 15.47 -12.11 -4.88
C VAL A 161 14.52 -10.92 -4.69
N GLU A 162 14.82 -9.77 -5.27
CA GLU A 162 14.00 -8.57 -5.20
C GLU A 162 12.59 -8.80 -5.77
N ARG A 163 12.49 -9.46 -6.92
CA ARG A 163 11.20 -9.82 -7.53
C ARG A 163 10.39 -10.76 -6.64
N SER A 164 11.03 -11.73 -6.00
CA SER A 164 10.37 -12.66 -5.08
C SER A 164 9.87 -11.93 -3.84
N ILE A 165 10.65 -11.02 -3.26
CA ILE A 165 10.23 -10.16 -2.14
C ILE A 165 9.02 -9.30 -2.53
N LEU A 166 9.08 -8.61 -3.67
CA LEU A 166 7.97 -7.77 -4.14
C LEU A 166 6.69 -8.58 -4.37
N LYS A 167 6.80 -9.80 -4.88
CA LYS A 167 5.66 -10.70 -5.08
C LYS A 167 5.01 -11.10 -3.75
N GLU A 168 5.80 -11.40 -2.71
CA GLU A 168 5.30 -11.73 -1.38
C GLU A 168 4.68 -10.52 -0.66
N LEU A 169 5.21 -9.31 -0.91
CA LEU A 169 4.76 -8.04 -0.33
C LEU A 169 3.79 -7.28 -1.24
N LYS A 170 3.28 -7.93 -2.28
CA LYS A 170 2.30 -7.36 -3.19
C LYS A 170 1.05 -6.92 -2.43
N GLN A 171 0.53 -5.73 -2.76
CA GLN A 171 -0.75 -5.27 -2.23
C GLN A 171 -1.89 -6.21 -2.65
N ASP A 172 -2.81 -6.44 -1.75
CA ASP A 172 -4.02 -7.23 -1.97
C ASP A 172 -5.25 -6.32 -1.84
N GLY A 173 -6.18 -6.39 -2.79
CA GLY A 173 -7.30 -5.47 -2.79
C GLY A 173 -8.04 -5.39 -4.12
N LEU A 174 -8.71 -4.26 -4.34
CA LEU A 174 -9.52 -3.98 -5.52
C LEU A 174 -9.13 -2.65 -6.15
N VAL A 175 -9.06 -2.64 -7.47
CA VAL A 175 -8.63 -1.50 -8.29
C VAL A 175 -9.78 -1.02 -9.17
N ASN A 176 -9.91 0.28 -9.33
CA ASN A 176 -10.69 0.86 -10.43
C ASN A 176 -9.97 0.57 -11.76
N GLY A 177 -10.62 -0.17 -12.64
CA GLY A 177 -10.05 -0.67 -13.88
C GLY A 177 -9.98 0.36 -15.01
N ASP A 178 -10.22 1.63 -14.73
CA ASP A 178 -10.00 2.71 -15.67
C ASP A 178 -8.52 2.78 -16.10
N ASP A 179 -8.26 2.98 -17.39
CA ASP A 179 -6.90 2.96 -17.94
C ASP A 179 -6.01 4.06 -17.36
N MET A 180 -6.56 5.23 -17.05
CA MET A 180 -5.80 6.31 -16.40
C MET A 180 -5.40 5.93 -14.97
N VAL A 181 -6.33 5.34 -14.21
CA VAL A 181 -6.03 4.82 -12.87
C VAL A 181 -4.91 3.79 -12.91
N ILE A 182 -5.01 2.82 -13.83
CA ILE A 182 -3.99 1.77 -14.00
C ILE A 182 -2.63 2.37 -14.36
N SER A 183 -2.59 3.36 -15.27
CA SER A 183 -1.35 4.01 -15.68
C SER A 183 -0.69 4.81 -14.54
N HIS A 184 -1.50 5.45 -13.69
CA HIS A 184 -1.00 6.15 -12.51
C HIS A 184 -0.54 5.20 -11.39
N LEU A 185 -1.12 4.00 -11.28
CA LEU A 185 -0.66 2.99 -10.33
C LEU A 185 0.70 2.41 -10.75
N GLU A 186 0.85 2.05 -12.03
CA GLU A 186 2.09 1.49 -12.57
C GLU A 186 2.26 1.89 -14.05
N LYS A 187 3.16 2.86 -14.32
CA LYS A 187 3.37 3.49 -15.64
C LYS A 187 3.71 2.53 -16.77
N GLU A 188 4.52 1.54 -16.48
CA GLU A 188 5.03 0.59 -17.48
C GLU A 188 4.51 -0.83 -17.22
N LEU A 189 3.22 -0.94 -16.84
CA LEU A 189 2.62 -2.23 -16.55
C LEU A 189 2.64 -3.13 -17.80
N SER A 190 3.45 -4.19 -17.73
CA SER A 190 3.57 -5.24 -18.73
C SER A 190 3.50 -6.61 -18.07
N GLY A 191 2.53 -7.43 -18.47
CA GLY A 191 2.26 -8.70 -17.79
C GLY A 191 1.65 -8.50 -16.40
N ASN A 192 1.97 -9.38 -15.47
CA ASN A 192 1.46 -9.29 -14.09
C ASN A 192 2.31 -8.35 -13.24
N SER A 193 1.67 -7.39 -12.58
CA SER A 193 2.32 -6.52 -11.60
C SER A 193 2.86 -7.32 -10.41
N LEU A 194 4.02 -6.90 -9.92
CA LEU A 194 4.60 -7.37 -8.67
C LEU A 194 4.14 -6.55 -7.46
N LEU A 195 3.45 -5.41 -7.70
CA LEU A 195 3.10 -4.43 -6.68
C LEU A 195 1.61 -4.38 -6.37
N PHE A 196 0.77 -4.57 -7.39
CA PHE A 196 -0.69 -4.45 -7.32
C PHE A 196 -1.40 -5.68 -7.89
N PRO A 197 -2.63 -6.00 -7.48
CA PRO A 197 -3.36 -7.18 -7.96
C PRO A 197 -3.92 -6.97 -9.38
N ILE A 198 -3.10 -6.50 -10.29
CA ILE A 198 -3.43 -6.21 -11.69
C ILE A 198 -2.40 -6.81 -12.65
N GLY A 199 -2.80 -6.98 -13.89
CA GLY A 199 -1.92 -7.40 -14.98
C GLY A 199 -2.50 -7.01 -16.33
N ARG A 200 -1.64 -6.84 -17.34
CA ARG A 200 -2.02 -6.60 -18.73
C ARG A 200 -1.66 -7.79 -19.63
N ASN A 201 -2.57 -8.13 -20.51
CA ASN A 201 -2.34 -9.07 -21.58
C ASN A 201 -1.47 -8.43 -22.69
N LYS A 202 -0.99 -9.25 -23.64
CA LYS A 202 -0.19 -8.77 -24.78
C LYS A 202 -0.96 -7.81 -25.70
N ASP A 203 -2.29 -7.88 -25.72
CA ASP A 203 -3.17 -6.99 -26.48
C ASP A 203 -3.49 -5.66 -25.76
N GLY A 204 -2.91 -5.45 -24.58
CA GLY A 204 -3.11 -4.26 -23.75
C GLY A 204 -4.34 -4.32 -22.83
N SER A 205 -5.21 -5.32 -22.97
CA SER A 205 -6.37 -5.50 -22.09
C SER A 205 -5.94 -5.92 -20.68
N LEU A 206 -6.78 -5.65 -19.67
CA LEU A 206 -6.55 -6.17 -18.32
C LEU A 206 -6.67 -7.70 -18.30
N SER A 207 -5.77 -8.35 -17.59
CA SER A 207 -5.82 -9.78 -17.36
C SER A 207 -7.08 -10.17 -16.58
N LYS A 208 -7.65 -11.31 -16.91
CA LYS A 208 -8.80 -11.89 -16.18
C LYS A 208 -8.49 -12.20 -14.70
N THR A 209 -7.23 -12.29 -14.35
CA THR A 209 -6.76 -12.51 -12.96
C THR A 209 -6.57 -11.20 -12.20
N SER A 210 -6.80 -10.05 -12.83
CA SER A 210 -6.73 -8.76 -12.18
C SER A 210 -7.92 -8.59 -11.23
N HIS A 211 -7.66 -8.10 -10.01
CA HIS A 211 -8.70 -7.63 -9.12
C HIS A 211 -9.06 -6.17 -9.49
N ALA A 212 -9.64 -6.00 -10.66
CA ALA A 212 -10.05 -4.70 -11.17
C ALA A 212 -11.49 -4.75 -11.64
N LEU A 213 -12.26 -3.72 -11.34
CA LEU A 213 -13.64 -3.55 -11.78
C LEU A 213 -13.74 -2.32 -12.69
N PRO A 214 -14.60 -2.34 -13.71
CA PRO A 214 -14.99 -1.10 -14.41
C PRO A 214 -15.42 -0.02 -13.42
N GLU A 215 -15.14 1.24 -13.71
CA GLU A 215 -15.36 2.36 -12.78
C GLU A 215 -16.79 2.36 -12.18
N GLU A 216 -17.81 2.12 -13.00
CA GLU A 216 -19.21 2.08 -12.54
C GLU A 216 -19.44 1.01 -11.46
N LEU A 217 -18.89 -0.19 -11.66
CA LEU A 217 -18.99 -1.27 -10.68
C LEU A 217 -18.11 -1.01 -9.46
N PHE A 218 -16.94 -0.39 -9.64
CA PHE A 218 -16.09 -0.01 -8.52
C PHE A 218 -16.80 1.02 -7.62
N ARG A 219 -17.47 2.03 -8.21
CA ARG A 219 -18.28 3.01 -7.46
C ARG A 219 -19.47 2.35 -6.76
N LEU A 220 -20.09 1.35 -7.37
CA LEU A 220 -21.19 0.59 -6.74
C LEU A 220 -20.71 -0.18 -5.50
N VAL A 221 -19.48 -0.69 -5.51
CA VAL A 221 -18.89 -1.36 -4.33
C VAL A 221 -18.67 -0.38 -3.16
N LEU A 222 -18.55 0.91 -3.44
CA LEU A 222 -18.36 1.95 -2.43
C LEU A 222 -19.69 2.50 -1.87
N SER A 223 -20.83 2.28 -2.55
CA SER A 223 -22.15 2.78 -2.15
C SER A 223 -22.82 1.86 -1.14
#